data_792c848eac14083b5b10876474723dce
#
_entry.id   792c848eac14083b5b10876474723dce
#
_cell.length_a   1.000
_cell.length_b   1.000
_cell.length_c   1.000
_cell.angle_alpha   90.00
_cell.angle_beta   90.00
_cell.angle_gamma   90.00
#
_symmetry.space_group_name_H-M   'P 1'
#
loop_
_entity.id
_entity.type
_entity.pdbx_description
1 polymer ?
#
loop_
_entity_poly.entity_id
_entity_poly.type
_entity_poly.pdbx_seq_one_letter_code
_entity_poly.pdbx_strand_id
1 'polypeptide(L)'
;MTDLAGNSALDVAMARVGDRWTLLVVDALLDGPRRFKDLEAAVPGLAPNVLTARLRRLEREGLIVAVPYSERPTRYEYNVTAEGRELAGALRLLARWGARVTGEEVDGPRHRSCGTPLEARWYCPTCERVTERADDDIAWI
;
A
#
# COMPACT_ATOMS: atom_id res chain seq x y z
N MET A 1 -3.43 -11.10 -22.35
CA MET A 1 -2.44 -10.02 -22.41
C MET A 1 -3.22 -8.73 -22.60
N THR A 2 -3.36 -7.92 -21.56
CA THR A 2 -4.06 -6.62 -21.69
C THR A 2 -3.14 -5.71 -22.50
N ASP A 3 -3.63 -5.19 -23.60
CA ASP A 3 -2.91 -4.22 -24.42
C ASP A 3 -2.72 -2.95 -23.57
N LEU A 4 -1.49 -2.71 -23.09
CA LEU A 4 -1.14 -1.54 -22.29
C LEU A 4 -0.85 -0.31 -23.18
N ALA A 5 -0.94 -0.47 -24.50
CA ALA A 5 -0.75 0.62 -25.45
C ALA A 5 -1.96 1.56 -25.40
N GLY A 6 -1.78 2.71 -24.78
CA GLY A 6 -2.81 3.75 -24.65
C GLY A 6 -3.34 3.99 -23.24
N ASN A 7 -3.01 3.14 -22.25
CA ASN A 7 -3.40 3.36 -20.86
C ASN A 7 -2.41 4.29 -20.15
N SER A 8 -2.94 5.18 -19.31
CA SER A 8 -2.07 5.98 -18.43
C SER A 8 -1.35 5.11 -17.39
N ALA A 9 -0.23 5.58 -16.85
CA ALA A 9 0.46 4.88 -15.78
C ALA A 9 -0.46 4.61 -14.57
N LEU A 10 -1.40 5.52 -14.30
CA LEU A 10 -2.39 5.35 -13.25
C LEU A 10 -3.39 4.23 -13.59
N ASP A 11 -3.85 4.13 -14.85
CA ASP A 11 -4.72 3.03 -15.29
C ASP A 11 -4.04 1.67 -15.10
N VAL A 12 -2.77 1.58 -15.45
CA VAL A 12 -1.97 0.35 -15.24
C VAL A 12 -1.89 -0.01 -13.77
N ALA A 13 -1.61 0.97 -12.90
CA ALA A 13 -1.58 0.75 -11.45
C ALA A 13 -2.94 0.31 -10.91
N MET A 14 -4.03 0.98 -11.33
CA MET A 14 -5.39 0.63 -10.91
C MET A 14 -5.82 -0.75 -11.38
N ALA A 15 -5.42 -1.16 -12.58
CA ALA A 15 -5.67 -2.51 -13.08
C ALA A 15 -5.01 -3.59 -12.21
N ARG A 16 -3.87 -3.30 -11.61
CA ARG A 16 -3.15 -4.23 -10.73
C ARG A 16 -3.68 -4.26 -9.29
N VAL A 17 -3.98 -3.10 -8.71
CA VAL A 17 -4.26 -2.97 -7.27
C VAL A 17 -5.48 -2.12 -6.93
N GLY A 18 -6.22 -1.63 -7.91
CA GLY A 18 -7.20 -0.56 -7.77
C GLY A 18 -8.51 -0.89 -7.06
N ASP A 19 -8.70 -2.11 -6.55
CA ASP A 19 -9.87 -2.40 -5.74
C ASP A 19 -9.61 -2.15 -4.24
N ARG A 20 -10.67 -1.78 -3.54
CA ARG A 20 -10.64 -1.45 -2.11
C ARG A 20 -9.96 -2.52 -1.26
N TRP A 21 -10.31 -3.77 -1.48
CA TRP A 21 -9.84 -4.86 -0.62
C TRP A 21 -8.37 -5.16 -0.84
N THR A 22 -7.90 -5.11 -2.08
CA THR A 22 -6.48 -5.29 -2.41
C THR A 22 -5.61 -4.25 -1.71
N LEU A 23 -5.98 -2.97 -1.78
CA LEU A 23 -5.22 -1.90 -1.14
C LEU A 23 -5.21 -2.02 0.39
N LEU A 24 -6.35 -2.37 1.01
CA LEU A 24 -6.42 -2.56 2.46
C LEU A 24 -5.61 -3.77 2.94
N VAL A 25 -5.54 -4.85 2.17
CA VAL A 25 -4.70 -6.03 2.48
C VAL A 25 -3.22 -5.66 2.38
N VAL A 26 -2.81 -4.95 1.34
CA VAL A 26 -1.42 -4.49 1.23
C VAL A 26 -1.05 -3.57 2.39
N ASP A 27 -1.91 -2.61 2.71
CA ASP A 27 -1.68 -1.69 3.85
C ASP A 27 -1.49 -2.45 5.17
N ALA A 28 -2.35 -3.43 5.45
CA ALA A 28 -2.23 -4.26 6.64
C ALA A 28 -0.91 -5.06 6.70
N LEU A 29 -0.36 -5.46 5.54
CA LEU A 29 0.90 -6.19 5.44
C LEU A 29 2.14 -5.30 5.51
N LEU A 30 2.00 -3.99 5.29
CA LEU A 30 3.13 -3.06 5.44
C LEU A 30 3.64 -2.95 6.87
N ASP A 31 2.79 -3.23 7.85
CA ASP A 31 3.16 -3.23 9.28
C ASP A 31 3.92 -4.49 9.70
N GLY A 32 3.93 -5.52 8.86
CA GLY A 32 4.65 -6.77 9.10
C GLY A 32 3.91 -8.00 8.57
N PRO A 33 4.54 -9.18 8.67
CA PRO A 33 3.94 -10.45 8.25
C PRO A 33 2.64 -10.74 9.00
N ARG A 34 1.64 -11.28 8.29
CA ARG A 34 0.35 -11.66 8.87
C ARG A 34 -0.13 -13.02 8.36
N ARG A 35 -0.75 -13.75 9.25
CA ARG A 35 -1.49 -14.97 8.90
C ARG A 35 -2.86 -14.61 8.34
N PHE A 36 -3.52 -15.56 7.72
CA PHE A 36 -4.86 -15.36 7.15
C PHE A 36 -5.86 -14.77 8.17
N LYS A 37 -5.91 -15.35 9.39
CA LYS A 37 -6.81 -14.85 10.45
C LYS A 37 -6.46 -13.44 10.94
N ASP A 38 -5.19 -13.08 10.93
CA ASP A 38 -4.74 -11.73 11.32
C ASP A 38 -5.19 -10.71 10.27
N LEU A 39 -5.19 -11.09 9.00
CA LEU A 39 -5.71 -10.24 7.90
C LEU A 39 -7.24 -10.09 7.97
N GLU A 40 -7.97 -11.14 8.29
CA GLU A 40 -9.42 -11.05 8.53
C GLU A 40 -9.74 -10.06 9.66
N ALA A 41 -8.97 -10.08 10.74
CA ALA A 41 -9.14 -9.17 11.87
C ALA A 41 -8.71 -7.72 11.51
N ALA A 42 -7.65 -7.56 10.73
CA ALA A 42 -7.11 -6.25 10.35
C ALA A 42 -7.94 -5.52 9.31
N VAL A 43 -8.73 -6.25 8.50
CA VAL A 43 -9.58 -5.69 7.43
C VAL A 43 -11.04 -6.06 7.68
N PRO A 44 -11.75 -5.38 8.58
CA PRO A 44 -13.13 -5.69 8.90
C PRO A 44 -14.06 -5.61 7.69
N GLY A 45 -15.00 -6.56 7.60
CA GLY A 45 -15.97 -6.63 6.51
C GLY A 45 -15.47 -7.37 5.24
N LEU A 46 -14.21 -7.78 5.23
CA LEU A 46 -13.66 -8.59 4.14
C LEU A 46 -14.05 -10.06 4.33
N ALA A 47 -14.83 -10.60 3.38
CA ALA A 47 -15.23 -12.01 3.42
C ALA A 47 -14.03 -12.93 3.15
N PRO A 48 -13.94 -14.13 3.80
CA PRO A 48 -12.80 -15.03 3.65
C PRO A 48 -12.51 -15.45 2.21
N ASN A 49 -13.53 -15.71 1.41
CA ASN A 49 -13.38 -16.06 0.00
C ASN A 49 -12.81 -14.89 -0.83
N VAL A 50 -13.19 -13.67 -0.51
CA VAL A 50 -12.65 -12.45 -1.16
C VAL A 50 -11.19 -12.27 -0.76
N LEU A 51 -10.86 -12.43 0.52
CA LEU A 51 -9.47 -12.37 1.00
C LEU A 51 -8.60 -13.40 0.27
N THR A 52 -9.05 -14.65 0.16
CA THR A 52 -8.34 -15.69 -0.57
C THR A 52 -8.08 -15.28 -2.02
N ALA A 53 -9.08 -14.75 -2.70
CA ALA A 53 -8.94 -14.31 -4.09
C ALA A 53 -7.96 -13.13 -4.24
N ARG A 54 -7.97 -12.19 -3.29
CA ARG A 54 -7.04 -11.04 -3.29
C ARG A 54 -5.61 -11.46 -2.99
N LEU A 55 -5.39 -12.34 -2.03
CA LEU A 55 -4.06 -12.88 -1.73
C LEU A 55 -3.46 -13.60 -2.94
N ARG A 56 -4.23 -14.46 -3.60
CA ARG A 56 -3.78 -15.15 -4.84
C ARG A 56 -3.44 -14.17 -5.95
N ARG A 57 -4.21 -13.10 -6.10
CA ARG A 57 -3.93 -12.06 -7.09
C ARG A 57 -2.64 -11.32 -6.76
N LEU A 58 -2.48 -10.88 -5.51
CA LEU A 58 -1.28 -10.17 -5.04
C LEU A 58 -0.01 -11.01 -5.19
N GLU A 59 -0.10 -12.33 -4.97
CA GLU A 59 1.02 -13.26 -5.23
C GLU A 59 1.36 -13.32 -6.72
N ARG A 60 0.36 -13.45 -7.60
CA ARG A 60 0.59 -13.46 -9.07
C ARG A 60 1.20 -12.15 -9.58
N GLU A 61 0.82 -11.03 -8.98
CA GLU A 61 1.39 -9.71 -9.29
C GLU A 61 2.79 -9.50 -8.68
N GLY A 62 3.28 -10.43 -7.86
CA GLY A 62 4.57 -10.34 -7.20
C GLY A 62 4.65 -9.29 -6.08
N LEU A 63 3.51 -8.89 -5.54
CA LEU A 63 3.43 -7.85 -4.49
C LEU A 63 3.52 -8.43 -3.09
N ILE A 64 3.14 -9.69 -2.93
CA ILE A 64 3.27 -10.44 -1.69
C ILE A 64 3.83 -11.84 -1.95
N VAL A 65 4.30 -12.48 -0.90
CA VAL A 65 4.75 -13.88 -0.91
C VAL A 65 4.15 -14.60 0.30
N ALA A 66 3.65 -15.83 0.06
CA ALA A 66 3.22 -16.73 1.12
C ALA A 66 4.42 -17.56 1.60
N VAL A 67 4.71 -17.50 2.89
CA VAL A 67 5.80 -18.24 3.53
C VAL A 67 5.19 -19.28 4.47
N PRO A 68 5.48 -20.59 4.30
CA PRO A 68 4.99 -21.60 5.21
C PRO A 68 5.68 -21.44 6.58
N TYR A 69 4.89 -21.41 7.65
CA TYR A 69 5.39 -21.41 9.03
C TYR A 69 5.09 -22.71 9.78
N SER A 70 4.29 -23.59 9.19
CA SER A 70 3.97 -24.91 9.70
C SER A 70 3.86 -25.89 8.52
N GLU A 71 4.37 -27.12 8.69
CA GLU A 71 4.34 -28.16 7.65
C GLU A 71 3.19 -29.14 7.82
N ARG A 72 2.67 -29.31 9.05
CA ARG A 72 1.62 -30.30 9.34
C ARG A 72 0.59 -29.74 10.35
N PRO A 73 -0.56 -29.23 9.86
CA PRO A 73 -0.91 -28.94 8.46
C PRO A 73 -0.08 -27.75 7.93
N THR A 74 0.07 -27.68 6.61
CA THR A 74 0.76 -26.53 5.98
C THR A 74 -0.04 -25.26 6.21
N ARG A 75 0.62 -24.26 6.85
CA ARG A 75 0.04 -22.96 7.13
C ARG A 75 0.98 -21.88 6.68
N TYR A 76 0.43 -20.81 6.17
CA TYR A 76 1.19 -19.70 5.59
C TYR A 76 1.01 -18.42 6.38
N GLU A 77 2.07 -17.63 6.41
CA GLU A 77 2.00 -16.20 6.67
C GLU A 77 2.35 -15.43 5.39
N TYR A 78 1.77 -14.27 5.25
CA TYR A 78 1.92 -13.42 4.07
C TYR A 78 2.85 -12.26 4.37
N ASN A 79 3.78 -12.01 3.46
CA ASN A 79 4.75 -10.93 3.56
C ASN A 79 4.67 -10.06 2.31
N VAL A 80 4.80 -8.76 2.49
CA VAL A 80 4.94 -7.85 1.35
C VAL A 80 6.35 -7.97 0.77
N THR A 81 6.44 -8.04 -0.56
CA THR A 81 7.71 -8.05 -1.29
C THR A 81 8.33 -6.66 -1.39
N ALA A 82 9.55 -6.54 -1.90
CA ALA A 82 10.15 -5.24 -2.21
C ALA A 82 9.27 -4.44 -3.18
N GLU A 83 8.76 -5.08 -4.23
CA GLU A 83 7.81 -4.46 -5.18
C GLU A 83 6.53 -3.98 -4.49
N GLY A 84 5.95 -4.79 -3.61
CA GLY A 84 4.77 -4.38 -2.84
C GLY A 84 5.03 -3.20 -1.91
N ARG A 85 6.24 -3.06 -1.37
CA ARG A 85 6.62 -1.93 -0.52
C ARG A 85 6.68 -0.60 -1.26
N GLU A 86 6.88 -0.61 -2.57
CA GLU A 86 6.83 0.61 -3.39
C GLU A 86 5.45 1.32 -3.30
N LEU A 87 4.39 0.58 -2.98
CA LEU A 87 3.07 1.16 -2.75
C LEU A 87 2.92 1.90 -1.42
N ALA A 88 3.84 1.71 -0.48
CA ALA A 88 3.70 2.26 0.88
C ALA A 88 3.52 3.78 0.89
N GLY A 89 4.30 4.51 0.11
CA GLY A 89 4.20 5.96 0.00
C GLY A 89 2.83 6.43 -0.50
N ALA A 90 2.35 5.80 -1.58
CA ALA A 90 1.05 6.11 -2.15
C ALA A 90 -0.11 5.81 -1.18
N LEU A 91 -0.07 4.65 -0.50
CA LEU A 91 -1.08 4.28 0.49
C LEU A 91 -1.11 5.24 1.67
N ARG A 92 0.04 5.67 2.18
CA ARG A 92 0.12 6.66 3.27
C ARG A 92 -0.42 8.03 2.83
N LEU A 93 -0.20 8.45 1.59
CA LEU A 93 -0.79 9.68 1.06
C LEU A 93 -2.30 9.57 0.91
N LEU A 94 -2.82 8.43 0.44
CA LEU A 94 -4.25 8.15 0.39
C LEU A 94 -4.89 8.14 1.78
N ALA A 95 -4.26 7.46 2.75
CA ALA A 95 -4.73 7.42 4.12
C ALA A 95 -4.82 8.84 4.75
N ARG A 96 -3.80 9.66 4.55
CA ARG A 96 -3.82 11.06 5.00
C ARG A 96 -4.90 11.89 4.32
N TRP A 97 -5.18 11.63 3.06
CA TRP A 97 -6.27 12.31 2.35
C TRP A 97 -7.63 11.88 2.92
N GLY A 98 -7.83 10.57 3.17
CA GLY A 98 -9.05 10.03 3.78
C GLY A 98 -9.27 10.53 5.21
N ALA A 99 -8.22 10.71 5.99
CA ALA A 99 -8.27 11.19 7.37
C ALA A 99 -8.90 12.60 7.51
N ARG A 100 -8.89 13.41 6.45
CA ARG A 100 -9.59 14.70 6.45
C ARG A 100 -11.10 14.57 6.61
N VAL A 101 -11.65 13.44 6.20
CA VAL A 101 -13.09 13.16 6.31
C VAL A 101 -13.43 12.55 7.66
N THR A 102 -12.60 11.64 8.16
CA THR A 102 -12.84 10.91 9.41
C THR A 102 -12.38 11.68 10.66
N GLY A 103 -11.48 12.64 10.50
CA GLY A 103 -10.85 13.34 11.62
C GLY A 103 -9.82 12.49 12.38
N GLU A 104 -9.47 11.30 11.87
CA GLU A 104 -8.46 10.43 12.46
C GLU A 104 -7.05 10.99 12.26
N GLU A 105 -6.19 10.83 13.26
CA GLU A 105 -4.76 11.03 13.09
C GLU A 105 -4.17 9.80 12.39
N VAL A 106 -3.62 9.99 11.21
CA VAL A 106 -2.87 8.94 10.50
C VAL A 106 -1.39 9.13 10.79
N ASP A 107 -0.84 8.22 11.58
CA ASP A 107 0.59 8.16 11.82
C ASP A 107 1.33 7.91 10.50
N GLY A 108 2.27 8.81 10.18
CA GLY A 108 3.21 8.62 9.08
C GLY A 108 4.29 7.59 9.43
N PRO A 109 5.08 7.16 8.44
CA PRO A 109 6.26 6.36 8.72
C PRO A 109 7.20 7.13 9.64
N ARG A 110 7.92 6.40 10.53
CA ARG A 110 8.83 7.02 11.47
C ARG A 110 10.28 6.80 11.05
N HIS A 111 11.11 7.80 11.29
CA HIS A 111 12.54 7.69 11.08
C HIS A 111 13.15 6.74 12.13
N ARG A 112 13.79 5.67 11.67
CA ARG A 112 14.26 4.60 12.58
C ARG A 112 15.25 5.04 13.63
N SER A 113 16.10 6.02 13.31
CA SER A 113 17.16 6.45 14.22
C SER A 113 16.68 7.39 15.32
N CYS A 114 15.63 8.18 15.13
CA CYS A 114 15.15 9.16 16.11
C CYS A 114 13.67 9.01 16.50
N GLY A 115 12.91 8.13 15.81
CA GLY A 115 11.49 7.92 16.07
C GLY A 115 10.56 9.05 15.59
N THR A 116 11.11 10.11 14.97
CA THR A 116 10.31 11.24 14.50
C THR A 116 9.41 10.82 13.34
N PRO A 117 8.12 11.19 13.33
CA PRO A 117 7.24 10.99 12.18
C PRO A 117 7.79 11.68 10.93
N LEU A 118 7.78 10.97 9.81
CA LEU A 118 8.21 11.50 8.53
C LEU A 118 7.04 12.18 7.82
N GLU A 119 7.36 13.25 7.11
CA GLU A 119 6.42 13.99 6.27
C GLU A 119 6.74 13.79 4.79
N ALA A 120 5.71 13.59 3.97
CA ALA A 120 5.86 13.58 2.53
C ALA A 120 5.87 15.02 2.01
N ARG A 121 6.92 15.40 1.30
CA ARG A 121 7.13 16.74 0.71
C ARG A 121 7.51 16.60 -0.76
N TRP A 122 7.07 17.56 -1.56
CA TRP A 122 7.55 17.69 -2.94
C TRP A 122 8.86 18.46 -2.95
N TYR A 123 9.89 17.87 -3.52
CA TYR A 123 11.22 18.47 -3.60
C TYR A 123 11.59 18.72 -5.06
N CYS A 124 11.99 19.95 -5.37
CA CYS A 124 12.50 20.29 -6.69
C CYS A 124 14.02 20.14 -6.70
N PRO A 125 14.58 19.17 -7.45
CA PRO A 125 16.03 18.93 -7.46
C PRO A 125 16.81 20.07 -8.15
N THR A 126 16.18 20.82 -9.05
CA THR A 126 16.82 21.95 -9.74
C THR A 126 16.92 23.19 -8.84
N CYS A 127 15.86 23.48 -8.09
CA CYS A 127 15.84 24.62 -7.17
C CYS A 127 16.39 24.27 -5.78
N GLU A 128 16.64 22.98 -5.52
CA GLU A 128 17.12 22.43 -4.24
C GLU A 128 16.25 22.83 -3.04
N ARG A 129 14.92 22.92 -3.26
CA ARG A 129 13.98 23.32 -2.21
C ARG A 129 12.75 22.42 -2.16
N VAL A 130 12.14 22.34 -0.98
CA VAL A 130 10.82 21.75 -0.78
C VAL A 130 9.75 22.72 -1.24
N THR A 131 8.78 22.23 -2.02
CA THR A 131 7.63 23.00 -2.49
C THR A 131 6.41 22.64 -1.64
N GLU A 132 5.69 23.63 -1.13
CA GLU A 132 4.48 23.41 -0.35
C GLU A 132 3.25 23.28 -1.26
N ARG A 133 2.24 22.52 -0.81
CA ARG A 133 1.00 22.30 -1.58
C ARG A 133 0.20 23.58 -1.83
N ALA A 134 0.43 24.62 -1.03
CA ALA A 134 -0.23 25.90 -1.15
C ALA A 134 0.44 26.81 -2.19
N ASP A 135 1.62 26.43 -2.67
CA ASP A 135 2.30 27.19 -3.69
C ASP A 135 1.67 26.90 -5.06
N ASP A 136 1.30 27.97 -5.78
CA ASP A 136 0.87 27.90 -7.20
C ASP A 136 1.99 27.40 -8.12
N ASP A 137 3.14 27.06 -7.55
CA ASP A 137 4.35 26.58 -8.21
C ASP A 137 4.29 25.09 -8.65
N ILE A 138 3.23 24.35 -8.29
CA ILE A 138 3.08 22.93 -8.70
C ILE A 138 2.12 22.82 -9.87
N ALA A 139 2.64 22.52 -11.05
CA ALA A 139 1.84 22.13 -12.20
C ALA A 139 1.55 20.62 -12.17
N TRP A 140 0.28 20.26 -12.12
CA TRP A 140 -0.19 18.88 -12.18
C TRP A 140 -0.53 18.55 -13.64
N ILE A 141 0.43 17.98 -14.36
CA ILE A 141 0.31 17.56 -15.77
C ILE A 141 0.31 16.06 -15.91
#